data_6a969f89ae46f6731f266acc4e4cad43
#
_entry.id   6a969f89ae46f6731f266acc4e4cad43
#
_cell.length_a   1.000
_cell.length_b   1.000
_cell.length_c   1.000
_cell.angle_alpha   90.00
_cell.angle_beta   90.00
_cell.angle_gamma   90.00
#
_symmetry.space_group_name_H-M   'P 1'
#
loop_
_entity.id
_entity.type
_entity.pdbx_description
1 polymer ?
#
loop_
_entity_poly.entity_id
_entity_poly.type
_entity_poly.pdbx_seq_one_letter_code
_entity_poly.pdbx_strand_id
1 'polypeptide(L)'
;MKLKLSKSLYTRGLQCQKSLWLKKHKKEVLTPPNSSAQAIFENGNIVGDLACKLFPNGVEIPFENTTFQDKITLTQDYINQGYENIYEATFEFDGILIMIDILNIKDNRVILNEVKSSTDVKDVYLHDASIQYYVLNGLGYDVKQVNVIHINNNYVRGEELDINQLLLGSFYTTFGFLLV
;
A
#
# COMPACT_ATOMS: atom_id res chain seq x y z
N MET A 1 24.19 10.97 -6.46
CA MET A 1 23.50 9.86 -5.72
C MET A 1 22.02 10.19 -5.66
N LYS A 2 21.16 9.52 -6.46
CA LYS A 2 19.70 9.75 -6.38
C LYS A 2 19.24 9.32 -5.00
N LEU A 3 18.54 10.21 -4.31
CA LEU A 3 17.92 9.90 -3.01
C LEU A 3 16.82 8.86 -3.26
N LYS A 4 17.01 7.64 -2.76
CA LYS A 4 15.94 6.64 -2.76
C LYS A 4 14.99 6.90 -1.59
N LEU A 5 13.72 7.05 -1.90
CA LEU A 5 12.64 7.30 -0.95
C LEU A 5 11.64 6.15 -1.03
N SER A 6 11.27 5.56 0.10
CA SER A 6 10.14 4.62 0.14
C SER A 6 8.85 5.35 0.49
N LYS A 7 7.70 4.75 0.17
CA LYS A 7 6.36 5.19 0.57
C LYS A 7 6.33 5.60 2.06
N SER A 8 6.81 4.76 2.96
CA SER A 8 6.85 5.03 4.40
C SER A 8 7.81 6.16 4.81
N LEU A 9 8.88 6.41 4.05
CA LEU A 9 9.77 7.54 4.30
C LEU A 9 9.15 8.85 3.79
N TYR A 10 8.40 8.81 2.71
CA TYR A 10 7.65 9.95 2.21
C TYR A 10 6.61 10.42 3.23
N THR A 11 5.72 9.54 3.69
CA THR A 11 4.71 9.86 4.70
C THR A 11 5.32 10.31 6.02
N ARG A 12 6.45 9.72 6.45
CA ARG A 12 7.22 10.19 7.60
C ARG A 12 7.75 11.62 7.40
N GLY A 13 8.22 11.95 6.20
CA GLY A 13 8.73 13.29 5.85
C GLY A 13 7.63 14.35 5.91
N LEU A 14 6.43 14.04 5.45
CA LEU A 14 5.26 14.92 5.55
C LEU A 14 4.88 15.18 7.01
N GLN A 15 4.93 14.17 7.86
CA GLN A 15 4.63 14.33 9.28
C GLN A 15 5.73 15.11 10.03
N CYS A 16 7.00 14.81 9.73
CA CYS A 16 8.13 15.47 10.39
C CYS A 16 9.43 15.28 9.59
N GLN A 17 9.91 16.32 8.96
CA GLN A 17 11.17 16.32 8.19
C GLN A 17 12.37 15.91 9.05
N LYS A 18 12.44 16.37 10.30
CA LYS A 18 13.49 15.98 11.25
C LYS A 18 13.45 14.46 11.52
N SER A 19 12.26 13.88 11.66
CA SER A 19 12.10 12.43 11.87
C SER A 19 12.58 11.63 10.65
N LEU A 20 12.30 12.11 9.43
CA LEU A 20 12.84 11.52 8.21
C LEU A 20 14.36 11.58 8.17
N TRP A 21 14.94 12.73 8.49
CA TRP A 21 16.40 12.90 8.52
C TRP A 21 17.05 11.95 9.52
N LEU A 22 16.52 11.87 10.75
CA LEU A 22 17.01 10.96 11.79
C LEU A 22 16.90 9.50 11.35
N LYS A 23 15.78 9.10 10.73
CA LYS A 23 15.60 7.73 10.23
C LYS A 23 16.64 7.35 9.17
N LYS A 24 17.08 8.31 8.35
CA LYS A 24 18.07 8.06 7.30
C LYS A 24 19.52 8.13 7.79
N HIS A 25 19.83 9.04 8.71
CA HIS A 25 21.21 9.40 9.04
C HIS A 25 21.63 9.10 10.47
N LYS A 26 20.68 8.83 11.37
CA LYS A 26 20.91 8.62 12.82
C LYS A 26 19.98 7.52 13.36
N LYS A 27 20.11 6.31 12.77
CA LYS A 27 19.24 5.18 13.14
C LYS A 27 19.38 4.77 14.60
N GLU A 28 20.54 5.03 15.19
CA GLU A 28 20.86 4.74 16.59
C GLU A 28 20.03 5.51 17.62
N VAL A 29 19.40 6.64 17.21
CA VAL A 29 18.52 7.42 18.10
C VAL A 29 17.04 7.03 17.98
N LEU A 30 16.72 6.05 17.12
CA LEU A 30 15.34 5.60 16.95
C LEU A 30 14.94 4.70 18.12
N THR A 31 13.83 5.04 18.74
CA THR A 31 13.21 4.16 19.74
C THR A 31 12.64 2.93 19.03
N PRO A 32 12.97 1.70 19.46
CA PRO A 32 12.33 0.50 18.92
C PRO A 32 10.82 0.52 19.18
N PRO A 33 10.01 -0.15 18.33
CA PRO A 33 8.58 -0.27 18.56
C PRO A 33 8.30 -0.90 19.93
N ASN A 34 7.39 -0.31 20.68
CA ASN A 34 6.88 -0.90 21.91
C ASN A 34 5.81 -1.98 21.58
N SER A 35 5.33 -2.69 22.59
CA SER A 35 4.33 -3.75 22.42
C SER A 35 3.02 -3.24 21.77
N SER A 36 2.60 -2.03 22.06
CA SER A 36 1.41 -1.43 21.44
C SER A 36 1.63 -1.17 19.95
N ALA A 37 2.80 -0.66 19.56
CA ALA A 37 3.13 -0.47 18.15
C ALA A 37 3.23 -1.81 17.41
N GLN A 38 3.74 -2.84 18.07
CA GLN A 38 3.83 -4.18 17.49
C GLN A 38 2.44 -4.79 17.25
N ALA A 39 1.52 -4.67 18.22
CA ALA A 39 0.14 -5.11 18.05
C ALA A 39 -0.59 -4.37 16.89
N ILE A 40 -0.28 -3.09 16.66
CA ILE A 40 -0.81 -2.35 15.51
C ILE A 40 -0.30 -2.93 14.19
N PHE A 41 0.98 -3.32 14.10
CA PHE A 41 1.53 -3.96 12.90
C PHE A 41 0.91 -5.34 12.66
N GLU A 42 0.77 -6.15 13.69
CA GLU A 42 0.13 -7.46 13.61
C GLU A 42 -1.33 -7.36 13.13
N ASN A 43 -2.09 -6.42 13.70
CA ASN A 43 -3.46 -6.14 13.23
C ASN A 43 -3.48 -5.64 11.78
N GLY A 44 -2.49 -4.85 11.37
CA GLY A 44 -2.33 -4.41 9.98
C GLY A 44 -2.21 -5.60 9.03
N ASN A 45 -1.34 -6.56 9.37
CA ASN A 45 -1.13 -7.76 8.57
C ASN A 45 -2.41 -8.61 8.47
N ILE A 46 -3.09 -8.84 9.60
CA ILE A 46 -4.36 -9.60 9.63
C ILE A 46 -5.42 -8.96 8.72
N VAL A 47 -5.56 -7.63 8.76
CA VAL A 47 -6.53 -6.92 7.91
C VAL A 47 -6.10 -6.95 6.45
N GLY A 48 -4.80 -6.87 6.15
CA GLY A 48 -4.24 -7.07 4.80
C GLY A 48 -4.60 -8.44 4.23
N ASP A 49 -4.35 -9.51 4.98
CA ASP A 49 -4.68 -10.88 4.59
C ASP A 49 -6.18 -11.09 4.34
N LEU A 50 -7.02 -10.45 5.17
CA LEU A 50 -8.47 -10.48 4.97
C LEU A 50 -8.89 -9.72 3.71
N ALA A 51 -8.27 -8.58 3.43
CA ALA A 51 -8.57 -7.78 2.24
C ALA A 51 -8.18 -8.50 0.95
N CYS A 52 -7.08 -9.28 0.94
CA CYS A 52 -6.69 -10.10 -0.21
C CYS A 52 -7.80 -11.10 -0.62
N LYS A 53 -8.62 -11.55 0.32
CA LYS A 53 -9.74 -12.48 0.03
C LYS A 53 -10.88 -11.82 -0.75
N LEU A 54 -10.97 -10.49 -0.78
CA LEU A 54 -11.91 -9.76 -1.65
C LEU A 54 -11.49 -9.80 -3.13
N PHE A 55 -10.23 -10.15 -3.40
CA PHE A 55 -9.62 -10.16 -4.73
C PHE A 55 -9.03 -11.55 -5.02
N PRO A 56 -9.85 -12.59 -5.17
CA PRO A 56 -9.39 -13.97 -5.28
C PRO A 56 -8.50 -14.20 -6.51
N ASN A 57 -7.80 -15.34 -6.52
CA ASN A 57 -6.89 -15.77 -7.60
C ASN A 57 -5.69 -14.80 -7.81
N GLY A 58 -5.34 -14.04 -6.79
CA GLY A 58 -4.15 -13.20 -6.82
C GLY A 58 -2.87 -13.97 -6.51
N VAL A 59 -1.75 -13.33 -6.78
CA VAL A 59 -0.41 -13.80 -6.44
C VAL A 59 0.29 -12.78 -5.55
N GLU A 60 1.01 -13.26 -4.55
CA GLU A 60 1.74 -12.41 -3.61
C GLU A 60 3.21 -12.29 -3.99
N ILE A 61 3.76 -11.07 -3.93
CA ILE A 61 5.20 -10.84 -3.99
C ILE A 61 5.81 -11.20 -2.63
N PRO A 62 6.68 -12.21 -2.53
CA PRO A 62 7.19 -12.68 -1.25
C PRO A 62 8.00 -11.60 -0.53
N PHE A 63 7.77 -11.47 0.77
CA PHE A 63 8.52 -10.50 1.58
C PHE A 63 9.91 -11.04 1.95
N GLU A 64 10.01 -12.31 2.32
CA GLU A 64 11.23 -12.93 2.82
C GLU A 64 12.18 -13.34 1.69
N ASN A 65 13.48 -13.26 1.95
CA ASN A 65 14.56 -13.71 1.07
C ASN A 65 14.57 -13.05 -0.33
N THR A 66 13.95 -11.86 -0.46
CA THR A 66 13.90 -11.10 -1.71
C THR A 66 14.43 -9.69 -1.51
N THR A 67 15.23 -9.20 -2.45
CA THR A 67 15.61 -7.78 -2.50
C THR A 67 14.47 -6.95 -3.12
N PHE A 68 14.51 -5.63 -2.97
CA PHE A 68 13.55 -4.76 -3.65
C PHE A 68 13.62 -4.88 -5.18
N GLN A 69 14.80 -5.14 -5.73
CA GLN A 69 14.94 -5.36 -7.17
C GLN A 69 14.29 -6.67 -7.61
N ASP A 70 14.41 -7.73 -6.83
CA ASP A 70 13.73 -9.01 -7.10
C ASP A 70 12.22 -8.83 -7.06
N LYS A 71 11.69 -8.07 -6.09
CA LYS A 71 10.25 -7.77 -5.98
C LYS A 71 9.74 -7.01 -7.20
N ILE A 72 10.49 -6.00 -7.69
CA ILE A 72 10.13 -5.25 -8.90
C ILE A 72 10.10 -6.18 -10.11
N THR A 73 11.12 -7.04 -10.24
CA THR A 73 11.20 -8.02 -11.35
C THR A 73 10.04 -9.00 -11.28
N LEU A 74 9.76 -9.59 -10.11
CA LEU A 74 8.64 -10.51 -9.92
C LEU A 74 7.30 -9.86 -10.20
N THR A 75 7.10 -8.60 -9.78
CA THR A 75 5.88 -7.85 -10.10
C THR A 75 5.67 -7.75 -11.59
N GLN A 76 6.71 -7.40 -12.36
CA GLN A 76 6.63 -7.30 -13.81
C GLN A 76 6.40 -8.67 -14.47
N ASP A 77 7.03 -9.72 -13.96
CA ASP A 77 6.85 -11.08 -14.45
C ASP A 77 5.41 -11.56 -14.25
N TYR A 78 4.79 -11.29 -13.12
CA TYR A 78 3.40 -11.65 -12.86
C TYR A 78 2.43 -10.84 -13.74
N ILE A 79 2.70 -9.56 -13.98
CA ILE A 79 1.93 -8.75 -14.94
C ILE A 79 2.03 -9.36 -16.33
N ASN A 80 3.23 -9.73 -16.79
CA ASN A 80 3.45 -10.34 -18.10
C ASN A 80 2.81 -11.73 -18.23
N GLN A 81 2.66 -12.47 -17.13
CA GLN A 81 1.96 -13.75 -17.08
C GLN A 81 0.43 -13.59 -17.06
N GLY A 82 -0.09 -12.37 -16.95
CA GLY A 82 -1.51 -12.07 -16.99
C GLY A 82 -2.24 -12.23 -15.66
N TYR A 83 -1.52 -12.19 -14.52
CA TYR A 83 -2.18 -12.11 -13.23
C TYR A 83 -2.91 -10.78 -13.10
N GLU A 84 -4.22 -10.83 -12.84
CA GLU A 84 -5.04 -9.63 -12.67
C GLU A 84 -4.98 -9.05 -11.24
N ASN A 85 -4.67 -9.88 -10.23
CA ASN A 85 -4.53 -9.46 -8.84
C ASN A 85 -3.10 -9.78 -8.35
N ILE A 86 -2.36 -8.76 -7.92
CA ILE A 86 -1.01 -8.92 -7.39
C ILE A 86 -0.95 -8.24 -6.01
N TYR A 87 -0.62 -9.00 -4.98
CA TYR A 87 -0.46 -8.48 -3.63
C TYR A 87 1.00 -8.08 -3.38
N GLU A 88 1.22 -7.01 -2.64
CA GLU A 88 2.54 -6.41 -2.37
C GLU A 88 3.30 -6.02 -3.65
N ALA A 89 2.56 -5.64 -4.71
CA ALA A 89 3.12 -5.26 -6.00
C ALA A 89 4.11 -4.09 -5.84
N THR A 90 5.35 -4.31 -6.29
CA THR A 90 6.47 -3.39 -6.01
C THR A 90 6.92 -2.67 -7.28
N PHE A 91 7.02 -1.33 -7.19
CA PHE A 91 7.45 -0.47 -8.28
C PHE A 91 8.45 0.59 -7.82
N GLU A 92 9.29 1.07 -8.75
CA GLU A 92 10.18 2.21 -8.53
C GLU A 92 10.10 3.17 -9.71
N PHE A 93 9.86 4.46 -9.43
CA PHE A 93 9.92 5.53 -10.40
C PHE A 93 10.53 6.78 -9.76
N ASP A 94 11.42 7.47 -10.47
CA ASP A 94 12.10 8.69 -10.04
C ASP A 94 12.77 8.60 -8.65
N GLY A 95 13.28 7.41 -8.29
CA GLY A 95 13.91 7.13 -7.00
C GLY A 95 12.93 6.93 -5.84
N ILE A 96 11.63 6.78 -6.15
CA ILE A 96 10.57 6.48 -5.19
C ILE A 96 10.18 5.02 -5.33
N LEU A 97 10.32 4.26 -4.25
CA LEU A 97 9.92 2.86 -4.14
C LEU A 97 8.57 2.76 -3.44
N ILE A 98 7.64 2.05 -4.05
CA ILE A 98 6.33 1.74 -3.48
C ILE A 98 6.10 0.23 -3.44
N MET A 99 5.31 -0.22 -2.48
CA MET A 99 4.67 -1.53 -2.42
C MET A 99 3.18 -1.28 -2.27
N ILE A 100 2.38 -1.85 -3.15
CA ILE A 100 0.93 -1.68 -3.23
C ILE A 100 0.29 -2.91 -2.60
N ASP A 101 -0.53 -2.70 -1.57
CA ASP A 101 -1.13 -3.80 -0.83
C ASP A 101 -1.89 -4.75 -1.77
N ILE A 102 -2.77 -4.20 -2.63
CA ILE A 102 -3.49 -5.00 -3.65
C ILE A 102 -3.56 -4.20 -4.96
N LEU A 103 -2.87 -4.69 -5.98
CA LEU A 103 -2.93 -4.17 -7.35
C LEU A 103 -3.91 -5.00 -8.17
N ASN A 104 -4.95 -4.36 -8.76
CA ASN A 104 -5.70 -4.98 -9.84
C ASN A 104 -5.22 -4.39 -11.15
N ILE A 105 -4.86 -5.24 -12.11
CA ILE A 105 -4.35 -4.81 -13.41
C ILE A 105 -4.96 -5.63 -14.53
N LYS A 106 -5.44 -4.94 -15.56
CA LYS A 106 -5.93 -5.55 -16.79
C LYS A 106 -5.72 -4.61 -17.97
N ASP A 107 -5.08 -5.08 -19.04
CA ASP A 107 -4.83 -4.30 -20.25
C ASP A 107 -4.22 -2.92 -19.96
N ASN A 108 -3.20 -2.86 -19.11
CA ASN A 108 -2.54 -1.63 -18.61
C ASN A 108 -3.43 -0.69 -17.77
N ARG A 109 -4.68 -1.07 -17.51
CA ARG A 109 -5.57 -0.34 -16.60
C ARG A 109 -5.37 -0.83 -15.18
N VAL A 110 -5.20 0.09 -14.25
CA VAL A 110 -4.86 -0.22 -12.87
C VAL A 110 -5.92 0.32 -11.92
N ILE A 111 -6.29 -0.50 -10.95
CA ILE A 111 -6.96 -0.10 -9.72
C ILE A 111 -6.00 -0.38 -8.58
N LEU A 112 -5.66 0.65 -7.82
CA LEU A 112 -4.82 0.58 -6.64
C LEU A 112 -5.70 0.47 -5.40
N ASN A 113 -5.44 -0.53 -4.55
CA ASN A 113 -6.14 -0.68 -3.28
C ASN A 113 -5.12 -0.64 -2.15
N GLU A 114 -5.20 0.40 -1.33
CA GLU A 114 -4.43 0.57 -0.10
C GLU A 114 -5.26 0.11 1.08
N VAL A 115 -4.73 -0.78 1.90
CA VAL A 115 -5.45 -1.39 3.04
C VAL A 115 -5.02 -0.74 4.35
N LYS A 116 -5.98 -0.39 5.18
CA LYS A 116 -5.74 0.21 6.50
C LYS A 116 -6.56 -0.48 7.59
N SER A 117 -5.92 -0.86 8.68
CA SER A 117 -6.57 -1.43 9.86
C SER A 117 -7.26 -0.39 10.75
N SER A 118 -7.65 0.76 10.19
CA SER A 118 -8.41 1.82 10.85
C SER A 118 -9.88 1.77 10.44
N THR A 119 -10.73 2.44 11.20
CA THR A 119 -12.18 2.54 10.93
C THR A 119 -12.57 3.75 10.10
N ASP A 120 -11.61 4.67 9.87
CA ASP A 120 -11.82 5.89 9.11
C ASP A 120 -10.66 6.16 8.15
N VAL A 121 -10.92 6.89 7.08
CA VAL A 121 -9.87 7.40 6.18
C VAL A 121 -9.31 8.70 6.73
N LYS A 122 -7.97 8.74 6.88
CA LYS A 122 -7.21 9.91 7.35
C LYS A 122 -6.43 10.53 6.19
N ASP A 123 -6.15 11.84 6.27
CA ASP A 123 -5.38 12.56 5.24
C ASP A 123 -4.04 11.89 4.92
N VAL A 124 -3.36 11.33 5.92
CA VAL A 124 -2.10 10.60 5.71
C VAL A 124 -2.26 9.38 4.79
N TYR A 125 -3.44 8.77 4.72
CA TYR A 125 -3.71 7.65 3.81
C TYR A 125 -3.92 8.14 2.38
N LEU A 126 -4.47 9.35 2.21
CA LEU A 126 -4.57 9.98 0.89
C LEU A 126 -3.19 10.34 0.35
N HIS A 127 -2.29 10.86 1.19
CA HIS A 127 -0.89 11.08 0.81
C HIS A 127 -0.17 9.78 0.45
N ASP A 128 -0.43 8.70 1.19
CA ASP A 128 0.12 7.38 0.94
C ASP A 128 -0.36 6.84 -0.44
N ALA A 129 -1.63 6.98 -0.73
CA ALA A 129 -2.23 6.62 -2.01
C ALA A 129 -1.73 7.52 -3.17
N SER A 130 -1.56 8.82 -2.91
CA SER A 130 -1.10 9.80 -3.92
C SER A 130 0.32 9.51 -4.40
N ILE A 131 1.24 9.14 -3.53
CA ILE A 131 2.62 8.81 -3.94
C ILE A 131 2.66 7.53 -4.78
N GLN A 132 1.78 6.58 -4.49
CA GLN A 132 1.65 5.35 -5.27
C GLN A 132 1.06 5.65 -6.66
N TYR A 133 0.03 6.49 -6.73
CA TYR A 133 -0.50 7.00 -7.99
C TYR A 133 0.58 7.69 -8.82
N TYR A 134 1.39 8.57 -8.21
CA TYR A 134 2.49 9.27 -8.89
C TYR A 134 3.48 8.28 -9.55
N VAL A 135 3.88 7.24 -8.82
CA VAL A 135 4.83 6.24 -9.32
C VAL A 135 4.23 5.44 -10.48
N LEU A 136 3.00 4.94 -10.35
CA LEU A 136 2.35 4.18 -11.41
C LEU A 136 2.10 5.02 -12.67
N ASN A 137 1.61 6.25 -12.50
CA ASN A 137 1.40 7.18 -13.61
C ASN A 137 2.72 7.53 -14.31
N GLY A 138 3.80 7.74 -13.54
CA GLY A 138 5.13 7.99 -14.08
C GLY A 138 5.72 6.81 -14.87
N LEU A 139 5.33 5.59 -14.55
CA LEU A 139 5.65 4.37 -15.28
C LEU A 139 4.76 4.14 -16.52
N GLY A 140 3.74 4.98 -16.73
CA GLY A 140 2.85 4.90 -17.88
C GLY A 140 1.64 3.98 -17.69
N TYR A 141 1.34 3.55 -16.48
CA TYR A 141 0.10 2.81 -16.18
C TYR A 141 -1.12 3.73 -16.21
N ASP A 142 -2.23 3.23 -16.74
CA ASP A 142 -3.51 3.92 -16.78
C ASP A 142 -4.28 3.68 -15.47
N VAL A 143 -3.96 4.46 -14.43
CA VAL A 143 -4.59 4.32 -13.10
C VAL A 143 -6.01 4.87 -13.15
N LYS A 144 -6.99 3.98 -13.14
CA LYS A 144 -8.42 4.32 -13.23
C LYS A 144 -9.04 4.68 -11.88
N GLN A 145 -8.55 4.06 -10.82
CA GLN A 145 -9.13 4.19 -9.51
C GLN A 145 -8.08 3.94 -8.42
N VAL A 146 -8.22 4.66 -7.34
CA VAL A 146 -7.46 4.46 -6.10
C VAL A 146 -8.44 4.28 -4.97
N ASN A 147 -8.29 3.20 -4.22
CA ASN A 147 -9.16 2.86 -3.10
C ASN A 147 -8.36 2.86 -1.80
N VAL A 148 -8.98 3.33 -0.72
CA VAL A 148 -8.55 3.03 0.64
C VAL A 148 -9.56 2.07 1.24
N ILE A 149 -9.12 0.83 1.49
CA ILE A 149 -9.93 -0.22 2.14
C ILE A 149 -9.70 -0.11 3.64
N HIS A 150 -10.75 0.00 4.43
CA HIS A 150 -10.69 0.17 5.87
C HIS A 150 -11.79 -0.63 6.58
N ILE A 151 -11.68 -0.76 7.91
CA ILE A 151 -12.64 -1.52 8.72
C ILE A 151 -13.96 -0.76 8.85
N ASN A 152 -15.08 -1.45 8.67
CA ASN A 152 -16.43 -0.97 8.97
C ASN A 152 -16.70 -1.10 10.46
N ASN A 153 -16.70 0.01 11.18
CA ASN A 153 -16.99 0.04 12.62
C ASN A 153 -18.46 -0.24 12.98
N ASN A 154 -19.36 -0.24 11.98
CA ASN A 154 -20.76 -0.61 12.16
C ASN A 154 -21.01 -2.11 11.92
N TYR A 155 -19.99 -2.85 11.48
CA TYR A 155 -20.14 -4.29 11.26
C TYR A 155 -20.29 -5.04 12.58
N VAL A 156 -21.34 -5.84 12.67
CA VAL A 156 -21.56 -6.75 13.79
C VAL A 156 -21.37 -8.18 13.28
N ARG A 157 -20.36 -8.86 13.82
CA ARG A 157 -20.07 -10.23 13.45
C ARG A 157 -21.20 -11.17 13.88
N GLY A 158 -21.71 -11.96 12.93
CA GLY A 158 -22.59 -13.10 13.19
C GLY A 158 -21.81 -14.36 13.58
N GLU A 159 -22.36 -15.53 13.27
CA GLU A 159 -21.66 -16.82 13.48
C GLU A 159 -20.41 -16.92 12.62
N GLU A 160 -20.48 -16.45 11.37
CA GLU A 160 -19.35 -16.42 10.45
C GLU A 160 -18.89 -14.96 10.20
N LEU A 161 -17.63 -14.84 9.78
CA LEU A 161 -17.04 -13.56 9.41
C LEU A 161 -17.42 -13.22 7.96
N ASP A 162 -18.22 -12.17 7.76
CA ASP A 162 -18.50 -11.60 6.43
C ASP A 162 -17.51 -10.49 6.10
N ILE A 163 -16.52 -10.81 5.26
CA ILE A 163 -15.46 -9.89 4.88
C ILE A 163 -16.00 -8.71 4.04
N ASN A 164 -17.03 -8.94 3.23
CA ASN A 164 -17.63 -7.89 2.40
C ASN A 164 -18.38 -6.85 3.22
N GLN A 165 -18.84 -7.20 4.40
CA GLN A 165 -19.46 -6.26 5.34
C GLN A 165 -18.43 -5.67 6.31
N LEU A 166 -17.37 -6.43 6.64
CA LEU A 166 -16.31 -5.97 7.55
C LEU A 166 -15.44 -4.88 6.92
N LEU A 167 -15.14 -4.98 5.62
CA LEU A 167 -14.24 -4.06 4.92
C LEU A 167 -15.01 -3.16 3.97
N LEU A 168 -14.77 -1.86 4.10
CA LEU A 168 -15.33 -0.82 3.22
C LEU A 168 -14.24 -0.24 2.33
N GLY A 169 -14.54 -0.01 1.06
CA GLY A 169 -13.70 0.71 0.13
C GLY A 169 -14.15 2.17 -0.03
N SER A 170 -13.30 3.13 0.31
CA SER A 170 -13.48 4.53 -0.07
C SER A 170 -12.80 4.77 -1.41
N PHE A 171 -13.59 5.20 -2.42
CA PHE A 171 -13.16 5.33 -3.80
C PHE A 171 -12.71 6.76 -4.11
N TYR A 172 -11.53 6.88 -4.70
CA TYR A 172 -11.00 8.15 -5.18
C TYR A 172 -10.75 8.04 -6.68
N THR A 173 -11.40 8.87 -7.47
CA THR A 173 -11.12 8.97 -8.90
C THR A 173 -9.89 9.84 -9.13
N THR A 174 -9.19 9.61 -10.24
CA THR A 174 -7.95 10.30 -10.63
C THR A 174 -8.02 11.84 -10.58
N PHE A 175 -9.19 12.44 -10.70
CA PHE A 175 -9.39 13.90 -10.59
C PHE A 175 -9.24 14.44 -9.17
N GLY A 176 -9.46 13.64 -8.13
CA GLY A 176 -9.32 14.07 -6.73
C GLY A 176 -7.87 14.15 -6.25
N PHE A 177 -6.94 13.45 -6.90
CA PHE A 177 -5.53 13.39 -6.50
C PHE A 177 -4.65 14.52 -7.08
N LEU A 178 -5.15 15.25 -8.08
CA LEU A 178 -4.41 16.38 -8.68
C LEU A 178 -4.50 17.68 -7.87
N LEU A 179 -5.25 17.70 -6.77
CA LEU A 179 -5.53 18.89 -5.95
C LEU A 179 -4.98 18.79 -4.51
N VAL A 180 -4.11 17.82 -4.21
CA VAL A 180 -3.48 17.68 -2.88
C VAL A 180 -1.98 17.91 -2.95
#